data_934b72e946974ae16aea35d4ab140948
#
_entry.id   934b72e946974ae16aea35d4ab140948
#
_cell.length_a   1.000
_cell.length_b   1.000
_cell.length_c   1.000
_cell.angle_alpha   90.00
_cell.angle_beta   90.00
_cell.angle_gamma   90.00
#
_symmetry.space_group_name_H-M   'P 1'
#
loop_
_entity.id
_entity.type
_entity.pdbx_description
1 polymer ?
#
loop_
_entity_poly.entity_id
_entity_poly.type
_entity_poly.pdbx_seq_one_letter_code
_entity_poly.pdbx_strand_id
1 'polypeptide(L)'
;MIRKLIGRYFYQLRINPLFYVLLCAFVVFASIDFFYMQKFYVLGKAELHRFFDVFPYLSILFVPAMVSMCRFTGEEYVPVDGLILTVARNLILLMVCVCVMIFTMAVPLCVSLFGKVEWSCYFTGILGIFLYFFGAMPFGVYVFSRFRKSGPAFLFCAFILFAFNMIHQIPLYFEMGKLFQWILRVFSFAWHFDSFSKGIVSFSDTLFFILCGLYFCFLTVISLETGRGLSTGYFKSLKRIFVFSSLLLFVLMNVINARIDFSASKKFSLTKQTEIICRDVNEPLTITFYVSRELESLYPQVRDISDLLEKYSLLSRNIYYVKENPARKGIEKILNDQG
;
A
#
# COMPACT_ATOMS: atom_id res chain seq x y z
N MET A 1 10.80 -30.89 8.84
CA MET A 1 9.34 -30.79 8.65
C MET A 1 8.95 -29.60 7.81
N ILE A 2 9.35 -28.37 8.14
CA ILE A 2 9.09 -27.15 7.35
C ILE A 2 9.52 -27.30 5.88
N ARG A 3 10.72 -27.81 5.60
CA ARG A 3 11.22 -28.02 4.22
C ARG A 3 10.29 -28.89 3.36
N LYS A 4 9.69 -29.95 3.96
CA LYS A 4 8.73 -30.80 3.23
C LYS A 4 7.42 -30.07 2.91
N LEU A 5 6.92 -29.24 3.83
CA LEU A 5 5.74 -28.42 3.60
C LEU A 5 5.97 -27.34 2.54
N ILE A 6 7.10 -26.64 2.61
CA ILE A 6 7.50 -25.65 1.59
C ILE A 6 7.59 -26.36 0.23
N GLY A 7 8.24 -27.52 0.16
CA GLY A 7 8.31 -28.31 -1.08
C GLY A 7 6.95 -28.69 -1.64
N ARG A 8 5.96 -29.02 -0.78
CA ARG A 8 4.60 -29.34 -1.20
C ARG A 8 3.86 -28.14 -1.76
N TYR A 9 3.92 -26.97 -1.10
CA TYR A 9 3.32 -25.74 -1.59
C TYR A 9 3.96 -25.28 -2.90
N PHE A 10 5.30 -25.33 -2.99
CA PHE A 10 6.03 -24.99 -4.19
C PHE A 10 5.65 -25.89 -5.38
N TYR A 11 5.55 -27.21 -5.14
CA TYR A 11 5.11 -28.15 -6.15
C TYR A 11 3.70 -27.86 -6.66
N GLN A 12 2.76 -27.52 -5.76
CA GLN A 12 1.40 -27.15 -6.15
C GLN A 12 1.36 -25.91 -7.04
N LEU A 13 2.13 -24.86 -6.69
CA LEU A 13 2.20 -23.65 -7.50
C LEU A 13 2.82 -23.94 -8.86
N ARG A 14 3.91 -24.71 -8.89
CA ARG A 14 4.62 -25.02 -10.12
C ARG A 14 3.79 -25.80 -11.13
N ILE A 15 2.93 -26.71 -10.67
CA ILE A 15 2.09 -27.52 -11.58
C ILE A 15 0.85 -26.74 -12.02
N ASN A 16 0.42 -25.75 -11.29
CA ASN A 16 -0.80 -25.02 -11.59
C ASN A 16 -0.56 -24.01 -12.73
N PRO A 17 -1.12 -24.22 -13.94
CA PRO A 17 -0.92 -23.29 -15.05
C PRO A 17 -1.49 -21.90 -14.77
N LEU A 18 -2.54 -21.80 -13.94
CA LEU A 18 -3.13 -20.52 -13.53
C LEU A 18 -2.13 -19.63 -12.78
N PHE A 19 -1.15 -20.21 -12.10
CA PHE A 19 -0.08 -19.46 -11.45
C PHE A 19 0.68 -18.60 -12.45
N TYR A 20 1.13 -19.19 -13.53
CA TYR A 20 1.88 -18.48 -14.58
C TYR A 20 1.02 -17.45 -15.30
N VAL A 21 -0.23 -17.80 -15.61
CA VAL A 21 -1.20 -16.89 -16.23
C VAL A 21 -1.42 -15.66 -15.36
N LEU A 22 -1.66 -15.83 -14.07
CA LEU A 22 -1.88 -14.71 -13.14
C LEU A 22 -0.63 -13.85 -13.00
N LEU A 23 0.55 -14.45 -12.94
CA LEU A 23 1.81 -13.73 -12.84
C LEU A 23 2.06 -12.89 -14.11
N CYS A 24 1.88 -13.50 -15.29
CA CYS A 24 1.96 -12.77 -16.54
C CYS A 24 0.89 -11.68 -16.65
N ALA A 25 -0.35 -11.97 -16.30
CA ALA A 25 -1.44 -11.00 -16.33
C ALA A 25 -1.15 -9.80 -15.42
N PHE A 26 -0.63 -10.03 -14.21
CA PHE A 26 -0.27 -8.96 -13.29
C PHE A 26 0.74 -7.99 -13.91
N VAL A 27 1.82 -8.52 -14.50
CA VAL A 27 2.86 -7.69 -15.13
C VAL A 27 2.35 -7.01 -16.39
N VAL A 28 1.56 -7.71 -17.21
CA VAL A 28 0.97 -7.14 -18.43
C VAL A 28 0.02 -6.00 -18.11
N PHE A 29 -0.87 -6.16 -17.12
CA PHE A 29 -1.79 -5.09 -16.72
C PHE A 29 -1.04 -3.89 -16.13
N ALA A 30 -0.02 -4.11 -15.30
CA ALA A 30 0.83 -3.03 -14.80
C ALA A 30 1.55 -2.28 -15.94
N SER A 31 2.01 -3.01 -16.95
CA SER A 31 2.67 -2.43 -18.13
C SER A 31 1.68 -1.63 -19.00
N ILE A 32 0.48 -2.17 -19.23
CA ILE A 32 -0.58 -1.48 -19.98
C ILE A 32 -0.97 -0.18 -19.27
N ASP A 33 -1.16 -0.22 -17.95
CA ASP A 33 -1.46 0.99 -17.19
C ASP A 33 -0.37 2.03 -17.38
N PHE A 34 0.88 1.67 -17.17
CA PHE A 34 2.02 2.59 -17.25
C PHE A 34 2.21 3.17 -18.65
N PHE A 35 2.29 2.35 -19.70
CA PHE A 35 2.59 2.80 -21.05
C PHE A 35 1.42 3.50 -21.71
N TYR A 36 0.21 2.99 -21.51
CA TYR A 36 -0.99 3.45 -22.22
C TYR A 36 -1.85 4.41 -21.40
N MET A 37 -2.30 4.01 -20.20
CA MET A 37 -3.20 4.84 -19.38
C MET A 37 -2.49 6.07 -18.80
N GLN A 38 -1.25 5.92 -18.33
CA GLN A 38 -0.42 7.03 -17.81
C GLN A 38 0.20 7.88 -18.93
N LYS A 39 -0.11 7.57 -20.21
CA LYS A 39 0.34 8.33 -21.37
C LYS A 39 1.87 8.55 -21.42
N PHE A 40 2.64 7.52 -21.06
CA PHE A 40 4.11 7.57 -21.03
C PHE A 40 4.71 8.21 -22.31
N TYR A 41 4.27 7.76 -23.50
CA TYR A 41 4.78 8.23 -24.78
C TYR A 41 4.41 9.70 -25.10
N VAL A 42 3.31 10.19 -24.53
CA VAL A 42 2.85 11.58 -24.74
C VAL A 42 3.60 12.56 -23.84
N LEU A 43 3.87 12.15 -22.60
CA LEU A 43 4.51 13.00 -21.60
C LEU A 43 6.03 13.11 -21.81
N GLY A 44 6.67 12.15 -22.48
CA GLY A 44 8.10 12.15 -22.75
C GLY A 44 9.00 12.15 -21.51
N LYS A 45 8.45 11.84 -20.35
CA LYS A 45 9.16 11.80 -19.07
C LYS A 45 9.23 10.37 -18.55
N ALA A 46 10.43 9.90 -18.25
CA ALA A 46 10.71 8.57 -17.71
C ALA A 46 10.47 8.50 -16.18
N GLU A 47 9.29 8.95 -15.73
CA GLU A 47 8.93 8.95 -14.31
C GLU A 47 8.37 7.59 -13.89
N LEU A 48 9.20 6.75 -13.26
CA LEU A 48 8.82 5.39 -12.84
C LEU A 48 7.89 5.33 -11.63
N HIS A 49 7.71 6.41 -10.87
CA HIS A 49 6.82 6.38 -9.71
C HIS A 49 5.40 5.99 -10.11
N ARG A 50 4.90 6.46 -11.25
CA ARG A 50 3.56 6.13 -11.77
C ARG A 50 3.38 4.66 -12.12
N PHE A 51 4.47 3.95 -12.44
CA PHE A 51 4.41 2.51 -12.68
C PHE A 51 3.92 1.74 -11.46
N PHE A 52 4.26 2.22 -10.27
CA PHE A 52 3.90 1.56 -9.04
C PHE A 52 2.48 1.86 -8.54
N ASP A 53 1.85 2.94 -8.99
CA ASP A 53 0.54 3.39 -8.47
C ASP A 53 -0.59 2.36 -8.68
N VAL A 54 -0.50 1.53 -9.72
CA VAL A 54 -1.50 0.50 -10.03
C VAL A 54 -1.38 -0.75 -9.15
N PHE A 55 -0.22 -1.00 -8.51
CA PHE A 55 0.05 -2.25 -7.80
C PHE A 55 -0.92 -2.56 -6.66
N PRO A 56 -1.29 -1.62 -5.77
CA PRO A 56 -2.29 -1.86 -4.74
C PRO A 56 -3.62 -2.34 -5.32
N TYR A 57 -4.03 -1.82 -6.46
CA TYR A 57 -5.31 -2.17 -7.11
C TYR A 57 -5.26 -3.54 -7.78
N LEU A 58 -4.19 -3.87 -8.47
CA LEU A 58 -3.98 -5.20 -9.05
C LEU A 58 -3.90 -6.28 -7.96
N SER A 59 -3.35 -5.95 -6.80
CA SER A 59 -3.22 -6.86 -5.66
C SER A 59 -4.57 -7.33 -5.11
N ILE A 60 -5.66 -6.58 -5.32
CA ILE A 60 -7.01 -6.90 -4.84
C ILE A 60 -7.46 -8.28 -5.34
N LEU A 61 -7.15 -8.61 -6.58
CA LEU A 61 -7.44 -9.92 -7.17
C LEU A 61 -6.26 -10.89 -7.09
N PHE A 62 -5.03 -10.37 -7.19
CA PHE A 62 -3.83 -11.18 -7.20
C PHE A 62 -3.59 -11.90 -5.85
N VAL A 63 -3.73 -11.19 -4.72
CA VAL A 63 -3.50 -11.76 -3.39
C VAL A 63 -4.45 -12.93 -3.11
N PRO A 64 -5.79 -12.79 -3.19
CA PRO A 64 -6.68 -13.92 -2.91
C PRO A 64 -6.51 -15.06 -3.91
N ALA A 65 -6.15 -14.78 -5.17
CA ALA A 65 -5.88 -15.82 -6.16
C ALA A 65 -4.65 -16.65 -5.76
N MET A 66 -3.54 -16.01 -5.42
CA MET A 66 -2.32 -16.69 -5.00
C MET A 66 -2.51 -17.49 -3.70
N VAL A 67 -3.21 -16.90 -2.71
CA VAL A 67 -3.52 -17.59 -1.46
C VAL A 67 -4.41 -18.81 -1.70
N SER A 68 -5.39 -18.72 -2.62
CA SER A 68 -6.26 -19.85 -2.96
C SER A 68 -5.50 -21.03 -3.56
N MET A 69 -4.47 -20.76 -4.37
CA MET A 69 -3.62 -21.77 -4.99
C MET A 69 -2.66 -22.43 -4.00
N CYS A 70 -2.29 -21.73 -2.93
CA CYS A 70 -1.46 -22.27 -1.85
C CYS A 70 -2.25 -23.08 -0.81
N ARG A 71 -3.55 -23.27 -1.00
CA ARG A 71 -4.38 -24.07 -0.09
C ARG A 71 -4.53 -25.48 -0.65
N PHE A 72 -4.30 -26.50 0.18
CA PHE A 72 -4.56 -27.89 -0.19
C PHE A 72 -5.67 -28.51 0.67
N THR A 73 -6.37 -29.48 0.09
CA THR A 73 -7.45 -30.20 0.77
C THR A 73 -6.91 -30.99 1.95
N GLY A 74 -7.52 -30.85 3.12
CA GLY A 74 -7.08 -31.54 4.33
C GLY A 74 -5.93 -30.86 5.10
N GLU A 75 -5.62 -29.61 4.77
CA GLU A 75 -4.62 -28.81 5.51
C GLU A 75 -4.90 -28.73 7.00
N GLU A 76 -6.18 -28.73 7.39
CA GLU A 76 -6.65 -28.67 8.77
C GLU A 76 -6.28 -29.94 9.57
N TYR A 77 -6.11 -31.08 8.91
CA TYR A 77 -5.80 -32.39 9.52
C TYR A 77 -4.31 -32.74 9.51
N VAL A 78 -3.46 -31.84 8.98
CA VAL A 78 -2.02 -32.09 9.01
C VAL A 78 -1.52 -32.00 10.45
N PRO A 79 -0.84 -33.03 10.99
CA PRO A 79 -0.36 -33.08 12.38
C PRO A 79 0.92 -32.20 12.52
N VAL A 80 0.78 -30.91 12.29
CA VAL A 80 1.85 -29.91 12.33
C VAL A 80 1.32 -28.69 13.07
N ASP A 81 2.16 -28.08 13.91
CA ASP A 81 1.80 -26.87 14.63
C ASP A 81 1.30 -25.78 13.67
N GLY A 82 0.24 -25.05 14.05
CA GLY A 82 -0.35 -23.99 13.26
C GLY A 82 0.65 -22.90 12.91
N LEU A 83 1.65 -22.66 13.78
CA LEU A 83 2.75 -21.72 13.51
C LEU A 83 3.59 -22.17 12.31
N ILE A 84 4.01 -23.44 12.30
CA ILE A 84 4.86 -23.99 11.22
C ILE A 84 4.11 -23.94 9.89
N LEU A 85 2.83 -24.27 9.89
CA LEU A 85 1.99 -24.25 8.70
C LEU A 85 1.83 -22.82 8.16
N THR A 86 1.57 -21.87 9.04
CA THR A 86 1.42 -20.45 8.70
C THR A 86 2.72 -19.87 8.13
N VAL A 87 3.85 -20.14 8.79
CA VAL A 87 5.18 -19.68 8.34
C VAL A 87 5.53 -20.28 6.98
N ALA A 88 5.35 -21.59 6.80
CA ALA A 88 5.66 -22.26 5.53
C ALA A 88 4.85 -21.68 4.36
N ARG A 89 3.55 -21.42 4.57
CA ARG A 89 2.68 -20.84 3.54
C ARG A 89 3.05 -19.40 3.20
N ASN A 90 3.28 -18.57 4.20
CA ASN A 90 3.69 -17.17 3.97
C ASN A 90 5.06 -17.06 3.31
N LEU A 91 6.02 -17.95 3.62
CA LEU A 91 7.31 -17.99 2.94
C LEU A 91 7.17 -18.27 1.44
N ILE A 92 6.31 -19.22 1.06
CA ILE A 92 6.05 -19.49 -0.36
C ILE A 92 5.38 -18.29 -1.05
N LEU A 93 4.41 -17.66 -0.40
CA LEU A 93 3.76 -16.46 -0.94
C LEU A 93 4.75 -15.29 -1.11
N LEU A 94 5.72 -15.14 -0.19
CA LEU A 94 6.81 -14.16 -0.35
C LEU A 94 7.76 -14.52 -1.50
N MET A 95 8.02 -15.81 -1.76
CA MET A 95 8.76 -16.22 -2.97
C MET A 95 8.01 -15.83 -4.25
N VAL A 96 6.68 -15.94 -4.28
CA VAL A 96 5.85 -15.45 -5.40
C VAL A 96 6.02 -13.94 -5.57
N CYS A 97 6.05 -13.19 -4.48
CA CYS A 97 6.31 -11.75 -4.52
C CYS A 97 7.68 -11.44 -5.16
N VAL A 98 8.74 -12.19 -4.80
CA VAL A 98 10.07 -12.05 -5.44
C VAL A 98 9.99 -12.33 -6.94
N CYS A 99 9.23 -13.33 -7.38
CA CYS A 99 9.01 -13.56 -8.80
C CYS A 99 8.34 -12.35 -9.48
N VAL A 100 7.30 -11.76 -8.88
CA VAL A 100 6.68 -10.54 -9.41
C VAL A 100 7.71 -9.42 -9.55
N MET A 101 8.55 -9.20 -8.53
CA MET A 101 9.61 -8.18 -8.57
C MET A 101 10.61 -8.39 -9.72
N ILE A 102 11.02 -9.64 -9.95
CA ILE A 102 11.94 -9.97 -11.05
C ILE A 102 11.29 -9.65 -12.40
N PHE A 103 10.03 -10.04 -12.60
CA PHE A 103 9.33 -9.77 -13.86
C PHE A 103 9.05 -8.29 -14.08
N THR A 104 8.76 -7.54 -13.02
CA THR A 104 8.55 -6.08 -13.12
C THR A 104 9.81 -5.33 -13.53
N MET A 105 11.00 -5.91 -13.36
CA MET A 105 12.26 -5.30 -13.79
C MET A 105 12.37 -5.12 -15.31
N ALA A 106 11.57 -5.84 -16.08
CA ALA A 106 11.52 -5.67 -17.53
C ALA A 106 11.07 -4.24 -17.93
N VAL A 107 10.18 -3.61 -17.16
CA VAL A 107 9.65 -2.28 -17.48
C VAL A 107 10.71 -1.18 -17.39
N PRO A 108 11.44 -0.99 -16.26
CA PRO A 108 12.50 0.03 -16.20
C PRO A 108 13.64 -0.25 -17.19
N LEU A 109 13.93 -1.51 -17.51
CA LEU A 109 14.88 -1.85 -18.56
C LEU A 109 14.39 -1.36 -19.93
N CYS A 110 13.12 -1.57 -20.28
CA CYS A 110 12.54 -0.99 -21.50
C CYS A 110 12.61 0.54 -21.49
N VAL A 111 12.25 1.18 -20.38
CA VAL A 111 12.26 2.65 -20.24
C VAL A 111 13.68 3.19 -20.38
N SER A 112 14.70 2.48 -19.88
CA SER A 112 16.10 2.90 -19.97
C SER A 112 16.62 2.99 -21.41
N LEU A 113 15.97 2.33 -22.37
CA LEU A 113 16.28 2.46 -23.80
C LEU A 113 15.81 3.81 -24.39
N PHE A 114 14.82 4.44 -23.77
CA PHE A 114 14.24 5.70 -24.25
C PHE A 114 14.70 6.94 -23.47
N GLY A 115 15.27 6.78 -22.27
CA GLY A 115 15.67 7.90 -21.45
C GLY A 115 16.38 7.54 -20.16
N LYS A 116 16.74 8.58 -19.39
CA LYS A 116 17.36 8.40 -18.08
C LYS A 116 16.33 7.95 -17.05
N VAL A 117 16.56 6.83 -16.44
CA VAL A 117 15.70 6.22 -15.42
C VAL A 117 16.18 6.59 -14.02
N GLU A 118 15.26 6.99 -13.16
CA GLU A 118 15.54 7.20 -11.73
C GLU A 118 15.51 5.84 -10.99
N TRP A 119 16.62 5.17 -10.95
CA TRP A 119 16.75 3.85 -10.31
C TRP A 119 16.43 3.86 -8.81
N SER A 120 16.65 4.98 -8.13
CA SER A 120 16.32 5.11 -6.71
C SER A 120 14.82 4.96 -6.46
N CYS A 121 13.96 5.62 -7.26
CA CYS A 121 12.51 5.47 -7.19
C CYS A 121 12.06 4.03 -7.52
N TYR A 122 12.76 3.37 -8.44
CA TYR A 122 12.48 1.97 -8.75
C TYR A 122 12.77 1.05 -7.56
N PHE A 123 13.93 1.17 -6.92
CA PHE A 123 14.29 0.31 -5.79
C PHE A 123 13.39 0.56 -4.56
N THR A 124 13.00 1.80 -4.30
CA THR A 124 12.05 2.09 -3.22
C THR A 124 10.65 1.56 -3.54
N GLY A 125 10.21 1.65 -4.79
CA GLY A 125 8.95 1.04 -5.24
C GLY A 125 8.95 -0.49 -5.11
N ILE A 126 10.05 -1.16 -5.46
CA ILE A 126 10.23 -2.60 -5.24
C ILE A 126 10.18 -2.95 -3.75
N LEU A 127 10.84 -2.17 -2.89
CA LEU A 127 10.75 -2.34 -1.44
C LEU A 127 9.30 -2.18 -0.97
N GLY A 128 8.58 -1.18 -1.50
CA GLY A 128 7.16 -0.97 -1.24
C GLY A 128 6.30 -2.17 -1.63
N ILE A 129 6.50 -2.75 -2.82
CA ILE A 129 5.81 -3.98 -3.25
C ILE A 129 6.06 -5.13 -2.28
N PHE A 130 7.32 -5.33 -1.88
CA PHE A 130 7.68 -6.38 -0.92
C PHE A 130 6.94 -6.20 0.41
N LEU A 131 6.97 -5.00 0.96
CA LEU A 131 6.30 -4.68 2.23
C LEU A 131 4.79 -4.78 2.11
N TYR A 132 4.21 -4.30 1.02
CA TYR A 132 2.79 -4.42 0.74
C TYR A 132 2.34 -5.88 0.75
N PHE A 133 3.03 -6.75 0.01
CA PHE A 133 2.70 -8.17 -0.01
C PHE A 133 3.00 -8.85 1.32
N PHE A 134 4.03 -8.40 2.05
CA PHE A 134 4.29 -8.88 3.41
C PHE A 134 3.11 -8.60 4.36
N GLY A 135 2.38 -7.49 4.17
CA GLY A 135 1.16 -7.18 4.92
C GLY A 135 -0.08 -7.90 4.36
N ALA A 136 -0.29 -7.86 3.04
CA ALA A 136 -1.52 -8.30 2.38
C ALA A 136 -1.64 -9.84 2.25
N MET A 137 -0.53 -10.56 2.03
CA MET A 137 -0.56 -12.02 1.89
C MET A 137 -0.99 -12.72 3.20
N PRO A 138 -0.43 -12.41 4.38
CA PRO A 138 -0.90 -12.98 5.64
C PRO A 138 -2.36 -12.65 5.95
N PHE A 139 -2.84 -11.46 5.57
CA PHE A 139 -4.27 -11.13 5.66
C PHE A 139 -5.11 -12.12 4.83
N GLY A 140 -4.73 -12.36 3.58
CA GLY A 140 -5.39 -13.35 2.74
C GLY A 140 -5.37 -14.75 3.38
N VAL A 141 -4.21 -15.18 3.87
CA VAL A 141 -4.05 -16.46 4.56
C VAL A 141 -4.99 -16.57 5.77
N TYR A 142 -5.12 -15.51 6.56
CA TYR A 142 -6.06 -15.45 7.68
C TYR A 142 -7.50 -15.61 7.23
N VAL A 143 -7.94 -14.85 6.23
CA VAL A 143 -9.31 -14.95 5.68
C VAL A 143 -9.59 -16.37 5.22
N PHE A 144 -8.70 -16.96 4.42
CA PHE A 144 -8.87 -18.33 3.93
C PHE A 144 -8.87 -19.39 5.05
N SER A 145 -8.24 -19.12 6.19
CA SER A 145 -8.30 -20.01 7.36
C SER A 145 -9.69 -20.02 8.04
N ARG A 146 -10.51 -18.99 7.80
CA ARG A 146 -11.86 -18.86 8.39
C ARG A 146 -12.97 -19.49 7.54
N PHE A 147 -12.73 -19.69 6.26
CA PHE A 147 -13.71 -20.22 5.32
C PHE A 147 -13.38 -21.66 4.92
N ARG A 148 -14.38 -22.54 4.89
CA ARG A 148 -14.21 -23.92 4.42
C ARG A 148 -14.03 -23.99 2.89
N LYS A 149 -14.77 -23.16 2.13
CA LYS A 149 -14.75 -23.13 0.67
C LYS A 149 -13.89 -21.97 0.17
N SER A 150 -13.09 -22.21 -0.86
CA SER A 150 -12.16 -21.19 -1.42
C SER A 150 -12.89 -20.06 -2.16
N GLY A 151 -14.04 -20.32 -2.81
CA GLY A 151 -14.80 -19.30 -3.54
C GLY A 151 -15.28 -18.13 -2.66
N PRO A 152 -16.07 -18.39 -1.61
CA PRO A 152 -16.47 -17.34 -0.66
C PRO A 152 -15.28 -16.65 0.02
N ALA A 153 -14.21 -17.39 0.34
CA ALA A 153 -13.00 -16.82 0.91
C ALA A 153 -12.33 -15.83 -0.05
N PHE A 154 -12.26 -16.18 -1.34
CA PHE A 154 -11.73 -15.33 -2.39
C PHE A 154 -12.50 -14.01 -2.50
N LEU A 155 -13.82 -14.08 -2.64
CA LEU A 155 -14.66 -12.89 -2.77
C LEU A 155 -14.58 -11.98 -1.54
N PHE A 156 -14.63 -12.57 -0.35
CA PHE A 156 -14.52 -11.81 0.90
C PHE A 156 -13.15 -11.15 1.05
N CYS A 157 -12.07 -11.87 0.73
CA CYS A 157 -10.71 -11.34 0.76
C CYS A 157 -10.54 -10.18 -0.24
N ALA A 158 -11.02 -10.36 -1.49
CA ALA A 158 -10.97 -9.33 -2.51
C ALA A 158 -11.76 -8.08 -2.12
N PHE A 159 -12.97 -8.26 -1.55
CA PHE A 159 -13.82 -7.15 -1.09
C PHE A 159 -13.14 -6.33 0.02
N ILE A 160 -12.57 -6.99 1.02
CA ILE A 160 -11.89 -6.29 2.12
C ILE A 160 -10.62 -5.60 1.63
N LEU A 161 -9.82 -6.24 0.76
CA LEU A 161 -8.64 -5.59 0.15
C LEU A 161 -9.04 -4.41 -0.71
N PHE A 162 -10.13 -4.51 -1.46
CA PHE A 162 -10.69 -3.36 -2.20
C PHE A 162 -11.03 -2.22 -1.24
N ALA A 163 -11.75 -2.50 -0.15
CA ALA A 163 -12.08 -1.49 0.85
C ALA A 163 -10.83 -0.84 1.44
N PHE A 164 -9.82 -1.62 1.86
CA PHE A 164 -8.56 -1.07 2.41
C PHE A 164 -7.76 -0.25 1.40
N ASN A 165 -7.81 -0.57 0.11
CA ASN A 165 -7.12 0.21 -0.90
C ASN A 165 -7.86 1.49 -1.28
N MET A 166 -9.22 1.50 -1.22
CA MET A 166 -10.04 2.64 -1.63
C MET A 166 -10.41 3.61 -0.51
N ILE A 167 -10.31 3.18 0.76
CA ILE A 167 -10.83 3.91 1.92
C ILE A 167 -10.25 5.34 2.05
N HIS A 168 -9.00 5.56 1.65
CA HIS A 168 -8.36 6.88 1.69
C HIS A 168 -8.91 7.86 0.65
N GLN A 169 -9.65 7.38 -0.36
CA GLN A 169 -10.25 8.23 -1.39
C GLN A 169 -11.63 8.78 -0.96
N ILE A 170 -12.27 8.17 0.04
CA ILE A 170 -13.60 8.59 0.51
C ILE A 170 -13.66 10.09 0.86
N PRO A 171 -12.66 10.68 1.57
CA PRO A 171 -12.66 12.11 1.87
C PRO A 171 -12.64 13.05 0.64
N LEU A 172 -12.25 12.56 -0.53
CA LEU A 172 -12.28 13.35 -1.77
C LEU A 172 -13.73 13.62 -2.21
N TYR A 173 -14.65 12.70 -1.91
CA TYR A 173 -16.05 12.78 -2.32
C TYR A 173 -16.97 13.34 -1.25
N PHE A 174 -16.60 13.19 0.02
CA PHE A 174 -17.40 13.61 1.16
C PHE A 174 -16.63 14.58 2.05
N GLU A 175 -17.31 15.66 2.48
CA GLU A 175 -16.74 16.57 3.47
C GLU A 175 -16.78 15.92 4.86
N MET A 176 -15.62 15.56 5.37
CA MET A 176 -15.48 14.90 6.65
C MET A 176 -14.52 15.69 7.56
N GLY A 177 -14.72 15.60 8.86
CA GLY A 177 -13.81 16.21 9.84
C GLY A 177 -12.38 15.67 9.71
N LYS A 178 -11.37 16.49 10.00
CA LYS A 178 -9.93 16.15 9.87
C LYS A 178 -9.56 14.85 10.58
N LEU A 179 -10.11 14.58 11.76
CA LEU A 179 -9.86 13.35 12.51
C LEU A 179 -10.35 12.11 11.77
N PHE A 180 -11.53 12.18 11.14
CA PHE A 180 -12.07 11.05 10.39
C PHE A 180 -11.28 10.78 9.10
N GLN A 181 -10.86 11.86 8.39
CA GLN A 181 -9.94 11.74 7.25
C GLN A 181 -8.63 11.06 7.64
N TRP A 182 -8.05 11.43 8.78
CA TRP A 182 -6.83 10.82 9.30
C TRP A 182 -7.02 9.33 9.59
N ILE A 183 -8.14 8.94 10.24
CA ILE A 183 -8.44 7.53 10.51
C ILE A 183 -8.52 6.72 9.21
N LEU A 184 -9.23 7.24 8.17
CA LEU A 184 -9.37 6.53 6.90
C LEU A 184 -8.01 6.35 6.18
N ARG A 185 -7.14 7.35 6.23
CA ARG A 185 -5.78 7.28 5.67
C ARG A 185 -4.93 6.23 6.38
N VAL A 186 -5.00 6.21 7.72
CA VAL A 186 -4.25 5.28 8.58
C VAL A 186 -4.56 3.81 8.28
N PHE A 187 -5.78 3.47 7.90
CA PHE A 187 -6.17 2.10 7.56
C PHE A 187 -5.97 1.75 6.08
N SER A 188 -5.54 2.68 5.25
CA SER A 188 -5.41 2.44 3.81
C SER A 188 -4.05 1.85 3.42
N PHE A 189 -4.07 0.67 2.80
CA PHE A 189 -2.88 0.05 2.22
C PHE A 189 -2.29 0.89 1.09
N ALA A 190 -3.13 1.43 0.19
CA ALA A 190 -2.68 2.24 -0.92
C ALA A 190 -2.07 3.57 -0.47
N TRP A 191 -2.60 4.17 0.60
CA TRP A 191 -2.03 5.39 1.19
C TRP A 191 -0.61 5.20 1.69
N HIS A 192 -0.36 4.12 2.45
CA HIS A 192 0.97 3.79 2.96
C HIS A 192 1.93 3.35 1.85
N PHE A 193 1.41 2.80 0.76
CA PHE A 193 2.22 2.40 -0.39
C PHE A 193 2.67 3.60 -1.24
N ASP A 194 1.88 4.68 -1.32
CA ASP A 194 2.14 5.88 -2.13
C ASP A 194 3.50 6.54 -1.82
N SER A 195 3.94 6.50 -0.57
CA SER A 195 5.27 6.99 -0.18
C SER A 195 6.40 6.26 -0.91
N PHE A 196 6.30 4.94 -1.02
CA PHE A 196 7.33 4.12 -1.67
C PHE A 196 7.37 4.31 -3.19
N SER A 197 6.21 4.49 -3.84
CA SER A 197 6.15 4.77 -5.27
C SER A 197 6.85 6.08 -5.62
N LYS A 198 6.78 7.08 -4.76
CA LYS A 198 7.43 8.40 -4.90
C LYS A 198 8.93 8.41 -4.54
N GLY A 199 9.49 7.28 -4.14
CA GLY A 199 10.91 7.23 -3.74
C GLY A 199 11.16 7.61 -2.28
N ILE A 200 10.13 7.65 -1.43
CA ILE A 200 10.22 8.01 -0.02
C ILE A 200 10.06 6.75 0.82
N VAL A 201 11.01 6.48 1.69
CA VAL A 201 10.89 5.44 2.72
C VAL A 201 10.49 6.12 4.04
N SER A 202 9.24 5.94 4.41
CA SER A 202 8.70 6.40 5.70
C SER A 202 8.78 5.28 6.72
N PHE A 203 9.22 5.62 7.93
CA PHE A 203 9.26 4.67 9.04
C PHE A 203 7.85 4.18 9.40
N SER A 204 6.86 5.08 9.43
CA SER A 204 5.47 4.74 9.74
C SER A 204 4.88 3.77 8.72
N ASP A 205 5.13 4.01 7.41
CA ASP A 205 4.57 3.17 6.35
C ASP A 205 5.22 1.78 6.32
N THR A 206 6.55 1.73 6.51
CA THR A 206 7.29 0.47 6.63
C THR A 206 6.74 -0.39 7.76
N LEU A 207 6.55 0.24 8.90
CA LEU A 207 6.13 -0.44 10.11
C LEU A 207 4.65 -0.84 10.07
N PHE A 208 3.81 -0.06 9.39
CA PHE A 208 2.42 -0.43 9.11
C PHE A 208 2.33 -1.81 8.43
N PHE A 209 3.06 -2.02 7.34
CA PHE A 209 3.05 -3.29 6.63
C PHE A 209 3.63 -4.45 7.44
N ILE A 210 4.73 -4.20 8.18
CA ILE A 210 5.33 -5.22 9.06
C ILE A 210 4.34 -5.63 10.15
N LEU A 211 3.71 -4.66 10.82
CA LEU A 211 2.74 -4.95 11.89
C LEU A 211 1.49 -5.65 11.35
N CYS A 212 0.96 -5.22 10.21
CA CYS A 212 -0.14 -5.90 9.55
C CYS A 212 0.20 -7.37 9.24
N GLY A 213 1.37 -7.62 8.66
CA GLY A 213 1.82 -8.97 8.35
C GLY A 213 1.92 -9.86 9.60
N LEU A 214 2.61 -9.38 10.62
CA LEU A 214 2.75 -10.10 11.89
C LEU A 214 1.41 -10.31 12.59
N TYR A 215 0.54 -9.31 12.58
CA TYR A 215 -0.79 -9.38 13.18
C TYR A 215 -1.64 -10.48 12.53
N PHE A 216 -1.72 -10.51 11.20
CA PHE A 216 -2.51 -11.52 10.51
C PHE A 216 -1.87 -12.91 10.54
N CYS A 217 -0.54 -13.03 10.58
CA CYS A 217 0.14 -14.30 10.87
C CYS A 217 -0.29 -14.84 12.24
N PHE A 218 -0.26 -14.02 13.27
CA PHE A 218 -0.67 -14.40 14.62
C PHE A 218 -2.14 -14.81 14.70
N LEU A 219 -3.04 -14.05 14.05
CA LEU A 219 -4.46 -14.40 13.97
C LEU A 219 -4.68 -15.73 13.23
N THR A 220 -3.89 -16.02 12.21
CA THR A 220 -3.95 -17.29 11.47
C THR A 220 -3.58 -18.46 12.38
N VAL A 221 -2.48 -18.33 13.13
CA VAL A 221 -2.05 -19.35 14.09
C VAL A 221 -3.16 -19.65 15.11
N ILE A 222 -3.72 -18.59 15.72
CA ILE A 222 -4.83 -18.76 16.68
C ILE A 222 -6.05 -19.43 16.02
N SER A 223 -6.38 -19.03 14.79
CA SER A 223 -7.51 -19.61 14.06
C SER A 223 -7.33 -21.11 13.84
N LEU A 224 -6.14 -21.53 13.44
CA LEU A 224 -5.80 -22.95 13.19
C LEU A 224 -5.80 -23.78 14.49
N GLU A 225 -5.17 -23.27 15.55
CA GLU A 225 -5.08 -23.97 16.83
C GLU A 225 -6.45 -24.08 17.53
N THR A 226 -7.29 -23.04 17.44
CA THR A 226 -8.66 -23.07 17.95
C THR A 226 -9.52 -24.08 17.18
N GLY A 227 -9.34 -24.18 15.87
CA GLY A 227 -10.01 -25.18 15.03
C GLY A 227 -9.67 -26.64 15.40
N ARG A 228 -8.51 -26.85 16.02
CA ARG A 228 -8.02 -28.15 16.50
C ARG A 228 -8.45 -28.49 17.94
N GLY A 229 -9.22 -27.60 18.59
CA GLY A 229 -9.71 -27.84 19.97
C GLY A 229 -8.70 -27.58 21.08
N LEU A 230 -7.55 -26.93 20.76
CA LEU A 230 -6.57 -26.54 21.77
C LEU A 230 -7.08 -25.37 22.62
N SER A 231 -6.78 -25.40 23.91
CA SER A 231 -7.24 -24.52 25.00
C SER A 231 -7.65 -23.11 24.61
N THR A 232 -8.95 -22.82 24.64
CA THR A 232 -9.55 -21.57 24.19
C THR A 232 -9.32 -20.37 25.12
N GLY A 233 -9.08 -20.59 26.42
CA GLY A 233 -8.97 -19.51 27.41
C GLY A 233 -7.67 -18.70 27.28
N TYR A 234 -6.54 -19.38 27.27
CA TYR A 234 -5.22 -18.75 27.13
C TYR A 234 -5.07 -18.01 25.80
N PHE A 235 -5.48 -18.63 24.68
CA PHE A 235 -5.42 -18.00 23.37
C PHE A 235 -6.35 -16.78 23.24
N LYS A 236 -7.54 -16.77 23.90
CA LYS A 236 -8.41 -15.59 23.92
C LYS A 236 -7.78 -14.40 24.63
N SER A 237 -7.09 -14.63 25.75
CA SER A 237 -6.38 -13.57 26.48
C SER A 237 -5.19 -13.06 25.70
N LEU A 238 -4.38 -13.95 25.13
CA LEU A 238 -3.23 -13.60 24.30
C LEU A 238 -3.65 -12.79 23.06
N LYS A 239 -4.76 -13.18 22.41
CA LYS A 239 -5.35 -12.45 21.30
C LYS A 239 -5.72 -11.01 21.68
N ARG A 240 -6.37 -10.80 22.83
CA ARG A 240 -6.74 -9.46 23.30
C ARG A 240 -5.51 -8.59 23.56
N ILE A 241 -4.51 -9.11 24.27
CA ILE A 241 -3.26 -8.38 24.56
C ILE A 241 -2.57 -8.01 23.25
N PHE A 242 -2.49 -8.94 22.29
CA PHE A 242 -1.85 -8.69 21.01
C PHE A 242 -2.60 -7.65 20.18
N VAL A 243 -3.94 -7.69 20.15
CA VAL A 243 -4.77 -6.68 19.47
C VAL A 243 -4.55 -5.29 20.08
N PHE A 244 -4.57 -5.18 21.43
CA PHE A 244 -4.37 -3.90 22.09
C PHE A 244 -2.96 -3.36 21.91
N SER A 245 -1.93 -4.21 22.01
CA SER A 245 -0.54 -3.78 21.82
C SER A 245 -0.25 -3.38 20.39
N SER A 246 -0.80 -4.09 19.39
CA SER A 246 -0.63 -3.72 17.99
C SER A 246 -1.36 -2.43 17.63
N LEU A 247 -2.57 -2.22 18.16
CA LEU A 247 -3.30 -0.98 17.98
C LEU A 247 -2.57 0.21 18.60
N LEU A 248 -2.06 0.05 19.84
CA LEU A 248 -1.28 1.08 20.54
C LEU A 248 0.01 1.42 19.77
N LEU A 249 0.77 0.40 19.35
CA LEU A 249 1.95 0.57 18.53
C LEU A 249 1.63 1.31 17.22
N PHE A 250 0.54 0.93 16.56
CA PHE A 250 0.10 1.54 15.32
C PHE A 250 -0.24 3.05 15.48
N VAL A 251 -0.91 3.43 16.57
CA VAL A 251 -1.18 4.83 16.89
C VAL A 251 0.11 5.58 17.18
N LEU A 252 1.00 5.02 18.00
CA LEU A 252 2.27 5.64 18.36
C LEU A 252 3.16 5.89 17.12
N MET A 253 3.16 4.99 16.16
CA MET A 253 3.97 5.12 14.94
C MET A 253 3.51 6.20 13.99
N ASN A 254 2.22 6.51 13.96
CA ASN A 254 1.71 7.64 13.19
C ASN A 254 2.16 9.00 13.78
N VAL A 255 2.68 9.02 14.99
CA VAL A 255 3.28 10.21 15.62
C VAL A 255 4.75 10.38 15.19
N ILE A 256 5.45 9.31 14.81
CA ILE A 256 6.87 9.35 14.44
C ILE A 256 7.00 9.61 12.93
N ASN A 257 7.27 10.85 12.55
CA ASN A 257 7.41 11.30 11.16
C ASN A 257 8.85 11.19 10.62
N ALA A 258 9.55 10.07 10.88
CA ALA A 258 10.86 9.83 10.28
C ALA A 258 10.70 9.39 8.81
N ARG A 259 11.21 10.20 7.87
CA ARG A 259 11.14 9.95 6.43
C ARG A 259 12.52 10.13 5.79
N ILE A 260 12.88 9.23 4.89
CA ILE A 260 14.11 9.31 4.10
C ILE A 260 13.70 9.40 2.64
N ASP A 261 14.08 10.48 1.97
CA ASP A 261 13.82 10.72 0.56
C ASP A 261 15.02 10.25 -0.26
N PHE A 262 14.82 9.20 -1.06
CA PHE A 262 15.80 8.63 -1.97
C PHE A 262 15.63 9.13 -3.41
N SER A 263 14.65 10.01 -3.69
CA SER A 263 14.49 10.56 -5.04
C SER A 263 15.73 11.37 -5.47
N ALA A 264 16.11 11.26 -6.74
CA ALA A 264 17.38 11.84 -7.25
C ALA A 264 17.49 13.37 -7.05
N SER A 265 16.37 14.08 -7.05
CA SER A 265 16.30 15.52 -6.84
C SER A 265 15.73 15.93 -5.48
N LYS A 266 15.48 14.96 -4.58
CA LYS A 266 14.76 15.19 -3.31
C LYS A 266 13.46 15.99 -3.51
N LYS A 267 12.74 15.71 -4.59
CA LYS A 267 11.53 16.43 -5.02
C LYS A 267 10.47 16.52 -3.93
N PHE A 268 10.43 15.53 -3.04
CA PHE A 268 9.40 15.40 -2.01
C PHE A 268 9.88 15.79 -0.62
N SER A 269 11.15 16.20 -0.45
CA SER A 269 11.69 16.76 0.77
C SER A 269 11.93 18.25 0.63
N LEU A 270 11.64 18.99 1.69
CA LEU A 270 11.94 20.41 1.72
C LEU A 270 13.44 20.61 1.92
N THR A 271 14.02 21.59 1.19
CA THR A 271 15.42 21.94 1.39
C THR A 271 15.59 22.61 2.75
N LYS A 272 16.77 22.47 3.36
CA LYS A 272 17.08 23.15 4.64
C LYS A 272 16.86 24.66 4.55
N GLN A 273 17.13 25.27 3.38
CA GLN A 273 16.87 26.68 3.13
C GLN A 273 15.39 27.03 3.19
N THR A 274 14.55 26.21 2.56
CA THR A 274 13.09 26.36 2.61
C THR A 274 12.55 26.22 4.04
N GLU A 275 13.08 25.26 4.82
CA GLU A 275 12.70 25.11 6.21
C GLU A 275 13.06 26.34 7.06
N ILE A 276 14.24 26.92 6.83
CA ILE A 276 14.66 28.16 7.51
C ILE A 276 13.72 29.30 7.16
N ILE A 277 13.47 29.52 5.85
CA ILE A 277 12.57 30.59 5.38
C ILE A 277 11.16 30.43 5.98
N CYS A 278 10.62 29.22 5.97
CA CYS A 278 9.27 28.97 6.53
C CYS A 278 9.21 29.22 8.05
N ARG A 279 10.29 28.93 8.79
CA ARG A 279 10.35 29.18 10.23
C ARG A 279 10.50 30.67 10.56
N ASP A 280 11.12 31.44 9.68
CA ASP A 280 11.32 32.88 9.85
C ASP A 280 10.08 33.71 9.48
N VAL A 281 8.99 33.07 9.03
CA VAL A 281 7.72 33.76 8.75
C VAL A 281 7.08 34.22 10.05
N ASN A 282 7.15 35.52 10.34
CA ASN A 282 6.61 36.13 11.55
C ASN A 282 5.17 36.61 11.40
N GLU A 283 4.74 36.90 10.16
CA GLU A 283 3.38 37.34 9.85
C GLU A 283 2.49 36.16 9.44
N PRO A 284 1.18 36.20 9.73
CA PRO A 284 0.25 35.16 9.31
C PRO A 284 0.13 35.11 7.78
N LEU A 285 0.60 34.03 7.17
CA LEU A 285 0.56 33.77 5.75
C LEU A 285 -0.49 32.71 5.45
N THR A 286 -1.50 33.04 4.65
CA THR A 286 -2.50 32.06 4.21
C THR A 286 -2.26 31.67 2.76
N ILE A 287 -1.99 30.39 2.53
CA ILE A 287 -1.85 29.81 1.20
C ILE A 287 -3.20 29.15 0.83
N THR A 288 -3.92 29.73 -0.11
CA THR A 288 -5.19 29.18 -0.60
C THR A 288 -4.93 28.49 -1.94
N PHE A 289 -5.14 27.18 -1.99
CA PHE A 289 -5.00 26.35 -3.19
C PHE A 289 -6.37 26.06 -3.78
N TYR A 290 -6.67 26.71 -4.90
CA TYR A 290 -7.91 26.50 -5.63
C TYR A 290 -7.78 25.30 -6.56
N VAL A 291 -8.52 24.24 -6.28
CA VAL A 291 -8.53 23.01 -7.08
C VAL A 291 -9.89 22.35 -7.08
N SER A 292 -10.39 21.97 -8.27
CA SER A 292 -11.59 21.17 -8.37
C SER A 292 -11.31 19.72 -7.99
N ARG A 293 -12.30 19.05 -7.41
CA ARG A 293 -12.18 17.62 -7.03
C ARG A 293 -11.94 16.73 -8.24
N GLU A 294 -12.54 17.09 -9.37
CA GLU A 294 -12.36 16.38 -10.64
C GLU A 294 -10.90 16.45 -11.11
N LEU A 295 -10.31 17.64 -11.05
CA LEU A 295 -8.91 17.84 -11.43
C LEU A 295 -7.96 17.03 -10.53
N GLU A 296 -8.22 16.99 -9.23
CA GLU A 296 -7.42 16.22 -8.27
C GLU A 296 -7.54 14.70 -8.48
N SER A 297 -8.71 14.22 -8.89
CA SER A 297 -8.92 12.81 -9.21
C SER A 297 -8.26 12.38 -10.52
N LEU A 298 -8.22 13.30 -11.50
CA LEU A 298 -7.64 13.04 -12.84
C LEU A 298 -6.12 13.21 -12.89
N TYR A 299 -5.58 14.11 -12.06
CA TYR A 299 -4.15 14.48 -12.12
C TYR A 299 -3.47 14.28 -10.76
N PRO A 300 -2.73 13.17 -10.58
CA PRO A 300 -1.98 12.89 -9.34
C PRO A 300 -1.00 14.00 -8.94
N GLN A 301 -0.48 14.75 -9.92
CA GLN A 301 0.43 15.90 -9.71
C GLN A 301 -0.21 17.01 -8.86
N VAL A 302 -1.51 17.21 -9.00
CA VAL A 302 -2.26 18.20 -8.20
C VAL A 302 -2.26 17.82 -6.72
N ARG A 303 -2.30 16.52 -6.43
CA ARG A 303 -2.16 15.99 -5.08
C ARG A 303 -0.76 16.23 -4.53
N ASP A 304 0.29 16.01 -5.34
CA ASP A 304 1.68 16.25 -4.92
C ASP A 304 1.91 17.71 -4.54
N ILE A 305 1.32 18.65 -5.29
CA ILE A 305 1.35 20.08 -4.96
C ILE A 305 0.61 20.36 -3.64
N SER A 306 -0.57 19.78 -3.46
CA SER A 306 -1.35 19.89 -2.23
C SER A 306 -0.57 19.39 -1.00
N ASP A 307 0.06 18.22 -1.13
CA ASP A 307 0.90 17.63 -0.08
C ASP A 307 2.14 18.48 0.23
N LEU A 308 2.73 19.12 -0.77
CA LEU A 308 3.86 20.05 -0.60
C LEU A 308 3.42 21.30 0.17
N LEU A 309 2.29 21.90 -0.21
CA LEU A 309 1.75 23.09 0.46
C LEU A 309 1.32 22.80 1.91
N GLU A 310 0.75 21.62 2.16
CA GLU A 310 0.45 21.17 3.53
C GLU A 310 1.71 21.05 4.38
N LYS A 311 2.83 20.58 3.80
CA LYS A 311 4.12 20.53 4.51
C LYS A 311 4.63 21.90 4.92
N TYR A 312 4.45 22.94 4.11
CA TYR A 312 4.81 24.30 4.51
C TYR A 312 4.04 24.77 5.75
N SER A 313 2.74 24.46 5.81
CA SER A 313 1.92 24.82 6.97
C SER A 313 2.29 24.05 8.26
N LEU A 314 2.95 22.89 8.14
CA LEU A 314 3.44 22.12 9.30
C LEU A 314 4.76 22.65 9.86
N LEU A 315 5.53 23.46 9.10
CA LEU A 315 6.83 23.98 9.51
C LEU A 315 6.71 25.24 10.38
N SER A 316 5.66 26.04 10.19
CA SER A 316 5.45 27.27 10.93
C SER A 316 4.01 27.40 11.40
N ARG A 317 3.84 27.92 12.63
CA ARG A 317 2.49 28.19 13.19
C ARG A 317 1.79 29.36 12.47
N ASN A 318 2.55 30.18 11.77
CA ASN A 318 2.04 31.35 11.06
C ASN A 318 1.65 31.07 9.60
N ILE A 319 1.93 29.87 9.09
CA ILE A 319 1.55 29.47 7.73
C ILE A 319 0.30 28.62 7.79
N TYR A 320 -0.78 29.11 7.20
CA TYR A 320 -2.08 28.42 7.10
C TYR A 320 -2.28 27.91 5.67
N TYR A 321 -2.62 26.65 5.52
CA TYR A 321 -2.97 26.06 4.24
C TYR A 321 -4.47 25.81 4.17
N VAL A 322 -5.09 26.35 3.14
CA VAL A 322 -6.53 26.18 2.87
C VAL A 322 -6.71 25.68 1.44
N LYS A 323 -7.44 24.56 1.30
CA LYS A 323 -7.78 23.99 0.00
C LYS A 323 -9.25 24.28 -0.27
N GLU A 324 -9.54 24.93 -1.38
CA GLU A 324 -10.88 25.33 -1.75
C GLU A 324 -11.26 24.86 -3.15
N ASN A 325 -12.54 24.46 -3.29
CA ASN A 325 -13.09 24.14 -4.61
C ASN A 325 -13.72 25.42 -5.21
N PRO A 326 -13.17 25.98 -6.31
CA PRO A 326 -13.66 27.22 -6.90
C PRO A 326 -15.12 27.12 -7.36
N ALA A 327 -15.55 25.95 -7.87
CA ALA A 327 -16.93 25.75 -8.36
C ALA A 327 -17.99 25.88 -7.25
N ARG A 328 -17.65 25.53 -6.00
CA ARG A 328 -18.62 25.56 -4.87
C ARG A 328 -18.91 26.95 -4.33
N LYS A 329 -17.94 27.87 -4.40
CA LYS A 329 -18.05 29.22 -3.83
C LYS A 329 -18.39 30.31 -4.85
N GLY A 330 -18.64 29.94 -6.10
CA GLY A 330 -18.86 30.91 -7.17
C GLY A 330 -17.64 31.79 -7.49
N ILE A 331 -16.46 31.35 -7.00
CA ILE A 331 -15.18 32.09 -7.16
C ILE A 331 -14.68 31.97 -8.61
N GLU A 332 -15.18 31.00 -9.39
CA GLU A 332 -14.81 30.85 -10.81
C GLU A 332 -14.96 32.14 -11.61
N LYS A 333 -16.04 32.91 -11.36
CA LYS A 333 -16.24 34.22 -12.02
C LYS A 333 -15.17 35.21 -11.62
N ILE A 334 -14.81 35.26 -10.33
CA ILE A 334 -13.81 36.20 -9.80
C ILE A 334 -12.41 35.85 -10.33
N LEU A 335 -12.08 34.54 -10.42
CA LEU A 335 -10.80 34.08 -10.96
C LEU A 335 -10.69 34.31 -12.48
N ASN A 336 -11.78 34.14 -13.23
CA ASN A 336 -11.81 34.46 -14.66
C ASN A 336 -11.70 35.98 -14.95
N ASP A 337 -12.21 36.81 -14.05
CA ASP A 337 -12.15 38.29 -14.18
C ASP A 337 -10.77 38.83 -13.77
N GLN A 338 -9.95 38.07 -13.04
CA GLN A 338 -8.62 38.48 -12.62
C GLN A 338 -7.47 37.96 -13.52
N GLY A 339 -7.78 37.12 -14.53
CA GLY A 339 -6.82 36.56 -15.49
C GLY A 339 -6.21 35.27 -14.99
#